data_cfaf6a6e8412edd54759f79a41be90bd
#
_entry.id   cfaf6a6e8412edd54759f79a41be90bd
#
_cell.length_a   1.000
_cell.length_b   1.000
_cell.length_c   1.000
_cell.angle_alpha   90.00
_cell.angle_beta   90.00
_cell.angle_gamma   90.00
#
_symmetry.space_group_name_H-M   'P 1'
#
loop_
_entity.id
_entity.type
_entity.pdbx_description
1 polymer ?
#
loop_
_entity_poly.entity_id
_entity_poly.type
_entity_poly.pdbx_seq_one_letter_code
_entity_poly.pdbx_strand_id
1 'polypeptide(L)'
;MLATVGLSQPVSLRPLAVGAGIAVGAGVDADSLSDAAHRSLLAEHVNLLSTAGELSMAVTQPEPGVFEFGPAEAIVDFAVDNDMTVRGHELIGAIVPDWVSTTAWTAETLSQVLRDQVTTVIGHFSERNPGVITQWDVVANAFLPDGTLRPTVWQQVIGDDHLRIAFEAARAADPDAMLFYDDFYDDVAVTQDAVATATAIVPGANAERTTCDAVPKCVGIRDQIASLVGVGTPIDGVGFQSHLFSPDPADFRQLSSWVGDLGLRWAITEFDVPLPITEIASAESLEFQARVYADTLAACVDAANCDTFVTSGISDRFSPIPQETGGAFGGALWFDANDTAKPALNAMAQVLAQRAPAPATTATPAPTVETVATIATTPGADDTSGGSTGASGLVGVLIGLGVLGVIAGGIVVARRRTTPTTDAKNP
;
A
#
# COMPACT_ATOMS: atom_id res chain seq x y z
N MET A 1 -27.14 -2.19 -21.81
CA MET A 1 -26.51 -1.24 -22.73
C MET A 1 -25.87 -0.17 -21.88
N LEU A 2 -24.61 -0.34 -21.53
CA LEU A 2 -23.84 0.67 -20.82
C LEU A 2 -23.40 1.71 -21.87
N ALA A 3 -23.77 2.95 -21.67
CA ALA A 3 -23.31 4.05 -22.50
C ALA A 3 -21.81 4.19 -22.30
N THR A 4 -21.02 3.91 -23.34
CA THR A 4 -19.59 4.24 -23.37
C THR A 4 -19.47 5.76 -23.39
N VAL A 5 -19.19 6.34 -22.23
CA VAL A 5 -18.66 7.69 -22.15
C VAL A 5 -17.23 7.61 -22.69
N GLY A 6 -17.05 8.10 -23.89
CA GLY A 6 -15.72 8.18 -24.51
C GLY A 6 -14.83 9.12 -23.72
N LEU A 7 -13.98 8.58 -22.86
CA LEU A 7 -12.96 9.33 -22.16
C LEU A 7 -11.79 9.58 -23.14
N SER A 8 -11.61 10.81 -23.55
CA SER A 8 -10.57 11.23 -24.51
C SER A 8 -9.24 11.63 -23.85
N GLN A 9 -9.10 11.46 -22.54
CA GLN A 9 -7.88 11.70 -21.75
C GLN A 9 -7.72 10.54 -20.75
N PRO A 10 -6.48 10.12 -20.41
CA PRO A 10 -6.27 9.17 -19.33
C PRO A 10 -6.87 9.73 -18.04
N VAL A 11 -7.70 8.93 -17.38
CA VAL A 11 -8.41 9.35 -16.16
C VAL A 11 -7.46 9.15 -14.99
N SER A 12 -7.20 10.22 -14.22
CA SER A 12 -6.52 10.08 -12.94
C SER A 12 -7.39 9.30 -11.95
N LEU A 13 -6.85 8.24 -11.32
CA LEU A 13 -7.59 7.46 -10.32
C LEU A 13 -7.65 8.15 -8.96
N ARG A 14 -6.63 8.89 -8.59
CA ARG A 14 -6.49 9.49 -7.25
C ARG A 14 -7.71 10.33 -6.82
N PRO A 15 -8.19 11.32 -7.61
CA PRO A 15 -9.37 12.08 -7.19
C PRO A 15 -10.64 11.23 -7.12
N LEU A 16 -10.76 10.17 -7.90
CA LEU A 16 -11.88 9.24 -7.84
C LEU A 16 -11.82 8.38 -6.59
N ALA A 17 -10.64 7.88 -6.23
CA ALA A 17 -10.40 7.12 -5.00
C ALA A 17 -10.73 7.96 -3.75
N VAL A 18 -10.24 9.20 -3.69
CA VAL A 18 -10.57 10.15 -2.62
C VAL A 18 -12.08 10.40 -2.56
N GLY A 19 -12.73 10.61 -3.71
CA GLY A 19 -14.18 10.80 -3.80
C GLY A 19 -14.99 9.58 -3.35
N ALA A 20 -14.49 8.39 -3.58
CA ALA A 20 -15.10 7.13 -3.14
C ALA A 20 -14.77 6.78 -1.68
N GLY A 21 -13.86 7.50 -1.02
CA GLY A 21 -13.45 7.25 0.36
C GLY A 21 -12.60 6.00 0.54
N ILE A 22 -11.83 5.62 -0.48
CA ILE A 22 -10.96 4.44 -0.46
C ILE A 22 -9.49 4.83 -0.68
N ALA A 23 -8.57 4.14 -0.03
CA ALA A 23 -7.16 4.18 -0.36
C ALA A 23 -6.90 3.27 -1.58
N VAL A 24 -6.47 3.86 -2.69
CA VAL A 24 -5.95 3.13 -3.86
C VAL A 24 -4.45 3.35 -3.90
N GLY A 25 -3.70 2.27 -3.75
CA GLY A 25 -2.26 2.31 -3.57
C GLY A 25 -1.48 1.46 -4.57
N ALA A 26 -0.16 1.61 -4.48
CA ALA A 26 0.80 0.78 -5.20
C ALA A 26 1.98 0.42 -4.29
N GLY A 27 2.47 -0.80 -4.40
CA GLY A 27 3.76 -1.21 -3.90
C GLY A 27 4.87 -0.46 -4.64
N VAL A 28 5.84 0.04 -3.91
CA VAL A 28 6.93 0.86 -4.45
C VAL A 28 8.26 0.39 -3.89
N ASP A 29 9.17 0.09 -4.79
CA ASP A 29 10.59 -0.10 -4.49
C ASP A 29 11.29 1.27 -4.49
N ALA A 30 12.11 1.55 -3.49
CA ALA A 30 12.77 2.84 -3.32
C ALA A 30 13.62 3.24 -4.55
N ASP A 31 14.28 2.29 -5.20
CA ASP A 31 15.11 2.53 -6.38
C ASP A 31 14.26 3.00 -7.57
N SER A 32 13.01 2.53 -7.69
CA SER A 32 12.07 2.94 -8.74
C SER A 32 11.72 4.42 -8.67
N LEU A 33 11.80 5.04 -7.50
CA LEU A 33 11.59 6.47 -7.30
C LEU A 33 12.70 7.35 -7.91
N SER A 34 13.80 6.77 -8.38
CA SER A 34 14.78 7.52 -9.18
C SER A 34 14.26 7.91 -10.57
N ASP A 35 13.22 7.22 -11.07
CA ASP A 35 12.59 7.49 -12.37
C ASP A 35 11.51 8.57 -12.26
N ALA A 36 11.68 9.68 -12.98
CA ALA A 36 10.77 10.82 -12.92
C ALA A 36 9.38 10.52 -13.53
N ALA A 37 9.30 9.67 -14.57
CA ALA A 37 8.03 9.29 -15.18
C ALA A 37 7.23 8.41 -14.22
N HIS A 38 7.89 7.46 -13.56
CA HIS A 38 7.26 6.62 -12.57
C HIS A 38 6.71 7.43 -11.38
N ARG A 39 7.50 8.37 -10.83
CA ARG A 39 7.01 9.28 -9.79
C ARG A 39 5.76 10.05 -10.23
N SER A 40 5.74 10.51 -11.49
CA SER A 40 4.57 11.24 -12.02
C SER A 40 3.32 10.37 -12.09
N LEU A 41 3.46 9.10 -12.50
CA LEU A 41 2.35 8.15 -12.52
C LEU A 41 1.82 7.87 -11.11
N LEU A 42 2.71 7.63 -10.14
CA LEU A 42 2.32 7.44 -8.74
C LEU A 42 1.57 8.67 -8.22
N ALA A 43 2.11 9.87 -8.39
CA ALA A 43 1.51 11.11 -7.91
C ALA A 43 0.12 11.38 -8.54
N GLU A 44 -0.09 10.98 -9.79
CA GLU A 44 -1.35 11.17 -10.50
C GLU A 44 -2.42 10.16 -10.11
N HIS A 45 -2.04 8.91 -9.82
CA HIS A 45 -3.01 7.83 -9.77
C HIS A 45 -3.28 7.24 -8.39
N VAL A 46 -2.35 7.35 -7.43
CA VAL A 46 -2.53 6.73 -6.10
C VAL A 46 -2.57 7.76 -4.97
N ASN A 47 -3.22 7.42 -3.88
CA ASN A 47 -3.26 8.20 -2.64
C ASN A 47 -2.64 7.48 -1.44
N LEU A 48 -2.11 6.26 -1.68
CA LEU A 48 -1.37 5.46 -0.72
C LEU A 48 -0.19 4.79 -1.41
N LEU A 49 0.95 4.69 -0.73
CA LEU A 49 2.08 3.86 -1.12
C LEU A 49 2.25 2.71 -0.13
N SER A 50 2.61 1.53 -0.62
CA SER A 50 3.09 0.42 0.22
C SER A 50 4.58 0.24 -0.01
N THR A 51 5.36 0.07 1.06
CA THR A 51 6.74 -0.37 0.93
C THR A 51 6.76 -1.80 0.38
N ALA A 52 7.68 -2.12 -0.54
CA ALA A 52 7.74 -3.45 -1.16
C ALA A 52 8.62 -4.44 -0.37
N GLY A 53 9.43 -3.95 0.56
CA GLY A 53 10.32 -4.77 1.39
C GLY A 53 11.32 -3.95 2.18
N GLU A 54 11.27 -2.62 2.04
CA GLU A 54 12.22 -1.70 2.68
C GLU A 54 12.08 -1.63 4.19
N LEU A 55 10.96 -2.12 4.73
CA LEU A 55 10.74 -2.23 6.17
C LEU A 55 11.03 -3.62 6.74
N SER A 56 11.34 -4.60 5.89
CA SER A 56 11.73 -5.93 6.36
C SER A 56 12.94 -5.86 7.30
N MET A 57 12.99 -6.77 8.27
CA MET A 57 14.10 -6.79 9.24
C MET A 57 15.48 -6.94 8.58
N ALA A 58 15.54 -7.66 7.45
CA ALA A 58 16.79 -7.85 6.71
C ALA A 58 17.35 -6.53 6.15
N VAL A 59 16.47 -5.55 5.86
CA VAL A 59 16.84 -4.22 5.39
C VAL A 59 17.03 -3.25 6.56
N THR A 60 16.07 -3.23 7.49
CA THR A 60 16.06 -2.23 8.56
C THR A 60 17.02 -2.54 9.71
N GLN A 61 17.42 -3.81 9.92
CA GLN A 61 18.37 -4.18 10.97
C GLN A 61 19.37 -5.22 10.47
N PRO A 62 20.25 -4.88 9.51
CA PRO A 62 21.22 -5.83 8.91
C PRO A 62 22.21 -6.41 9.91
N GLU A 63 22.52 -5.69 10.97
CA GLU A 63 23.40 -6.11 12.08
C GLU A 63 22.73 -5.86 13.44
N PRO A 64 23.09 -6.60 14.50
CA PRO A 64 22.49 -6.44 15.82
C PRO A 64 22.57 -5.00 16.33
N GLY A 65 21.40 -4.36 16.55
CA GLY A 65 21.31 -3.00 17.08
C GLY A 65 21.69 -1.89 16.10
N VAL A 66 21.98 -2.22 14.84
CA VAL A 66 22.25 -1.24 13.77
C VAL A 66 21.01 -1.12 12.89
N PHE A 67 20.36 0.03 12.95
CA PHE A 67 19.14 0.29 12.15
C PHE A 67 19.46 1.19 10.95
N GLU A 68 18.90 0.82 9.80
CA GLU A 68 19.02 1.53 8.53
C GLU A 68 17.64 1.75 7.94
N PHE A 69 17.23 3.02 7.76
CA PHE A 69 15.89 3.38 7.30
C PHE A 69 15.88 4.07 5.94
N GLY A 70 17.05 4.39 5.36
CA GLY A 70 17.19 5.20 4.16
C GLY A 70 16.26 4.82 3.00
N PRO A 71 16.16 3.55 2.59
CA PRO A 71 15.24 3.14 1.54
C PRO A 71 13.77 3.42 1.88
N ALA A 72 13.30 3.05 3.07
CA ALA A 72 11.93 3.31 3.49
C ALA A 72 11.65 4.81 3.68
N GLU A 73 12.62 5.59 4.20
CA GLU A 73 12.52 7.05 4.30
C GLU A 73 12.29 7.70 2.93
N ALA A 74 12.95 7.22 1.86
CA ALA A 74 12.75 7.76 0.53
C ALA A 74 11.30 7.60 0.03
N ILE A 75 10.65 6.47 0.35
CA ILE A 75 9.24 6.24 0.01
C ILE A 75 8.32 7.13 0.85
N VAL A 76 8.57 7.22 2.16
CA VAL A 76 7.78 8.06 3.07
C VAL A 76 7.91 9.54 2.73
N ASP A 77 9.12 10.02 2.42
CA ASP A 77 9.35 11.40 2.00
C ASP A 77 8.62 11.72 0.68
N PHE A 78 8.64 10.80 -0.29
CA PHE A 78 7.88 10.97 -1.52
C PHE A 78 6.36 10.99 -1.26
N ALA A 79 5.86 10.17 -0.33
CA ALA A 79 4.45 10.21 0.07
C ALA A 79 4.08 11.55 0.70
N VAL A 80 4.91 12.08 1.60
CA VAL A 80 4.72 13.41 2.21
C VAL A 80 4.70 14.52 1.16
N ASP A 81 5.67 14.51 0.25
CA ASP A 81 5.78 15.52 -0.81
C ASP A 81 4.56 15.54 -1.76
N ASN A 82 3.78 14.45 -1.79
CA ASN A 82 2.62 14.28 -2.68
C ASN A 82 1.29 14.11 -1.93
N ASP A 83 1.21 14.44 -0.64
CA ASP A 83 -0.01 14.30 0.19
C ASP A 83 -0.61 12.89 0.13
N MET A 84 0.22 11.86 0.24
CA MET A 84 -0.17 10.45 0.29
C MET A 84 0.03 9.89 1.70
N THR A 85 -0.68 8.80 2.01
CA THR A 85 -0.38 7.97 3.17
C THR A 85 0.49 6.78 2.78
N VAL A 86 1.01 6.09 3.79
CA VAL A 86 1.85 4.90 3.59
C VAL A 86 1.28 3.72 4.37
N ARG A 87 1.37 2.54 3.75
CA ARG A 87 1.25 1.23 4.38
C ARG A 87 2.66 0.68 4.58
N GLY A 88 3.05 0.46 5.82
CA GLY A 88 4.37 -0.08 6.16
C GLY A 88 4.38 -1.60 6.06
N HIS A 89 4.93 -2.15 5.00
CA HIS A 89 5.07 -3.58 4.74
C HIS A 89 6.54 -3.98 4.77
N GLU A 90 6.95 -4.92 5.54
CA GLU A 90 6.41 -5.65 6.69
C GLU A 90 7.37 -5.51 7.89
N LEU A 91 6.85 -5.56 9.12
CA LEU A 91 7.71 -5.45 10.31
C LEU A 91 8.36 -6.80 10.67
N ILE A 92 7.59 -7.87 10.64
CA ILE A 92 8.02 -9.24 10.95
C ILE A 92 7.56 -10.18 9.84
N GLY A 93 8.53 -10.74 9.12
CA GLY A 93 8.32 -11.71 8.05
C GLY A 93 9.13 -12.98 8.23
N ALA A 94 9.12 -13.80 7.18
CA ALA A 94 9.91 -15.04 7.13
C ALA A 94 11.39 -14.77 6.82
N ILE A 95 11.70 -13.65 6.14
CA ILE A 95 13.07 -13.27 5.76
C ILE A 95 13.67 -12.44 6.88
N VAL A 96 14.75 -12.96 7.46
CA VAL A 96 15.49 -12.29 8.54
C VAL A 96 16.98 -12.25 8.21
N PRO A 97 17.75 -11.31 8.77
CA PRO A 97 19.20 -11.25 8.57
C PRO A 97 19.90 -12.47 9.21
N ASP A 98 21.08 -12.80 8.71
CA ASP A 98 21.84 -13.99 9.14
C ASP A 98 22.07 -14.05 10.66
N TRP A 99 22.30 -12.91 11.30
CA TRP A 99 22.50 -12.87 12.73
C TRP A 99 21.29 -13.34 13.54
N VAL A 100 20.08 -13.18 13.03
CA VAL A 100 18.85 -13.69 13.65
C VAL A 100 18.73 -15.19 13.42
N SER A 101 18.95 -15.66 12.17
CA SER A 101 18.71 -17.06 11.81
C SER A 101 19.79 -18.02 12.34
N THR A 102 21.03 -17.53 12.62
CA THR A 102 22.18 -18.38 13.01
C THR A 102 22.51 -18.33 14.50
N THR A 103 21.95 -17.40 15.26
CA THR A 103 22.18 -17.29 16.70
C THR A 103 21.36 -18.32 17.49
N ALA A 104 21.95 -18.92 18.51
CA ALA A 104 21.24 -19.79 19.43
C ALA A 104 20.43 -18.97 20.45
N TRP A 105 19.17 -18.77 20.15
CA TRP A 105 18.24 -17.99 20.96
C TRP A 105 17.52 -18.80 22.03
N THR A 106 17.14 -18.14 23.12
CA THR A 106 16.03 -18.57 23.98
C THR A 106 14.76 -17.85 23.55
N ALA A 107 13.59 -18.38 23.89
CA ALA A 107 12.31 -17.73 23.60
C ALA A 107 12.24 -16.30 24.16
N GLU A 108 12.76 -16.07 25.36
CA GLU A 108 12.81 -14.76 26.01
C GLU A 108 13.67 -13.75 25.22
N THR A 109 14.91 -14.12 24.89
CA THR A 109 15.83 -13.21 24.19
C THR A 109 15.39 -12.93 22.76
N LEU A 110 14.85 -13.91 22.05
CA LEU A 110 14.32 -13.68 20.71
C LEU A 110 13.04 -12.85 20.72
N SER A 111 12.18 -13.04 21.74
CA SER A 111 11.00 -12.17 21.93
C SER A 111 11.38 -10.72 22.19
N GLN A 112 12.50 -10.46 22.86
CA GLN A 112 13.01 -9.10 23.04
C GLN A 112 13.50 -8.51 21.71
N VAL A 113 14.25 -9.26 20.91
CA VAL A 113 14.69 -8.85 19.56
C VAL A 113 13.47 -8.49 18.68
N LEU A 114 12.43 -9.30 18.73
CA LEU A 114 11.19 -9.05 17.99
C LEU A 114 10.54 -7.72 18.44
N ARG A 115 10.40 -7.51 19.75
CA ARG A 115 9.83 -6.25 20.27
C ARG A 115 10.69 -5.05 19.88
N ASP A 116 12.01 -5.15 20.02
CA ASP A 116 12.93 -4.06 19.69
C ASP A 116 12.85 -3.70 18.20
N GLN A 117 12.76 -4.69 17.32
CA GLN A 117 12.55 -4.47 15.88
C GLN A 117 11.26 -3.66 15.65
N VAL A 118 10.13 -4.15 16.13
CA VAL A 118 8.82 -3.53 15.92
C VAL A 118 8.77 -2.11 16.49
N THR A 119 9.19 -1.94 17.75
CA THR A 119 9.10 -0.64 18.44
C THR A 119 10.05 0.38 17.86
N THR A 120 11.26 -0.02 17.42
CA THR A 120 12.24 0.90 16.85
C THR A 120 11.82 1.37 15.46
N VAL A 121 11.35 0.45 14.60
CA VAL A 121 10.89 0.82 13.25
C VAL A 121 9.68 1.74 13.33
N ILE A 122 8.63 1.36 14.06
CA ILE A 122 7.44 2.20 14.22
C ILE A 122 7.79 3.54 14.86
N GLY A 123 8.58 3.54 15.94
CA GLY A 123 8.97 4.76 16.65
C GLY A 123 9.71 5.73 15.74
N HIS A 124 10.63 5.24 14.90
CA HIS A 124 11.37 6.08 13.96
C HIS A 124 10.43 6.87 13.03
N PHE A 125 9.48 6.20 12.40
CA PHE A 125 8.56 6.86 11.44
C PHE A 125 7.48 7.68 12.13
N SER A 126 6.98 7.25 13.29
CA SER A 126 6.00 8.03 14.07
C SER A 126 6.60 9.34 14.61
N GLU A 127 7.90 9.36 14.93
CA GLU A 127 8.60 10.59 15.35
C GLU A 127 8.95 11.49 14.15
N ARG A 128 9.42 10.90 13.04
CA ARG A 128 9.87 11.63 11.86
C ARG A 128 8.70 12.21 11.04
N ASN A 129 7.68 11.40 10.78
CA ASN A 129 6.55 11.73 9.91
C ASN A 129 5.22 11.31 10.56
N PRO A 130 4.78 11.99 11.63
CA PRO A 130 3.58 11.59 12.40
C PRO A 130 2.34 11.46 11.50
N GLY A 131 1.68 10.31 11.55
CA GLY A 131 0.42 10.05 10.85
C GLY A 131 0.54 9.83 9.33
N VAL A 132 1.75 9.73 8.77
CA VAL A 132 1.94 9.40 7.35
C VAL A 132 1.80 7.90 7.13
N ILE A 133 2.42 7.07 7.97
CA ILE A 133 2.16 5.64 7.97
C ILE A 133 0.88 5.40 8.77
N THR A 134 -0.19 5.05 8.08
CA THR A 134 -1.53 4.85 8.67
C THR A 134 -1.88 3.40 8.91
N GLN A 135 -1.13 2.49 8.30
CA GLN A 135 -1.34 1.05 8.33
C GLN A 135 0.01 0.34 8.43
N TRP A 136 0.10 -0.67 9.29
CA TRP A 136 1.26 -1.54 9.43
C TRP A 136 0.90 -2.98 9.17
N ASP A 137 1.63 -3.65 8.28
CA ASP A 137 1.68 -5.10 8.19
C ASP A 137 2.63 -5.60 9.27
N VAL A 138 2.05 -5.86 10.43
CA VAL A 138 2.82 -6.21 11.63
C VAL A 138 3.51 -7.55 11.47
N VAL A 139 2.79 -8.52 10.93
CA VAL A 139 3.33 -9.83 10.55
C VAL A 139 2.80 -10.20 9.17
N ALA A 140 3.70 -10.64 8.30
CA ALA A 140 3.32 -11.15 6.99
C ALA A 140 3.82 -12.58 6.75
N ASN A 141 3.08 -13.31 5.88
CA ASN A 141 3.47 -14.61 5.32
C ASN A 141 3.80 -15.70 6.37
N ALA A 142 3.06 -15.71 7.50
CA ALA A 142 3.32 -16.65 8.59
C ALA A 142 2.74 -18.05 8.38
N PHE A 143 1.95 -18.30 7.32
CA PHE A 143 1.33 -19.61 7.08
C PHE A 143 1.88 -20.32 5.85
N LEU A 144 1.83 -21.63 5.91
CA LEU A 144 2.09 -22.53 4.77
C LEU A 144 0.78 -22.82 4.02
N PRO A 145 0.85 -23.35 2.77
CA PRO A 145 -0.34 -23.69 1.97
C PRO A 145 -1.31 -24.65 2.62
N ASP A 146 -0.83 -25.50 3.53
CA ASP A 146 -1.64 -26.46 4.26
C ASP A 146 -2.37 -25.88 5.48
N GLY A 147 -2.20 -24.58 5.75
CA GLY A 147 -2.81 -23.87 6.85
C GLY A 147 -2.06 -23.97 8.18
N THR A 148 -0.88 -24.56 8.19
CA THR A 148 -0.01 -24.58 9.38
C THR A 148 0.91 -23.36 9.42
N LEU A 149 1.34 -22.95 10.62
CA LEU A 149 2.32 -21.89 10.77
C LEU A 149 3.65 -22.28 10.12
N ARG A 150 4.23 -21.33 9.39
CA ARG A 150 5.54 -21.46 8.76
C ARG A 150 6.62 -21.61 9.84
N PRO A 151 7.52 -22.61 9.75
CA PRO A 151 8.57 -22.83 10.72
C PRO A 151 9.71 -21.79 10.58
N THR A 152 9.40 -20.52 10.78
CA THR A 152 10.37 -19.43 10.86
C THR A 152 11.16 -19.53 12.16
N VAL A 153 12.26 -18.79 12.29
CA VAL A 153 13.00 -18.71 13.57
C VAL A 153 12.08 -18.21 14.70
N TRP A 154 11.16 -17.31 14.39
CA TRP A 154 10.18 -16.80 15.36
C TRP A 154 9.28 -17.91 15.90
N GLN A 155 8.67 -18.65 15.00
CA GLN A 155 7.75 -19.75 15.38
C GLN A 155 8.50 -20.91 16.05
N GLN A 156 9.70 -21.29 15.58
CA GLN A 156 10.45 -22.42 16.12
C GLN A 156 10.96 -22.16 17.54
N VAL A 157 11.34 -20.91 17.85
CA VAL A 157 11.97 -20.55 19.13
C VAL A 157 10.98 -19.95 20.12
N ILE A 158 10.09 -19.06 19.68
CA ILE A 158 9.10 -18.39 20.53
C ILE A 158 7.81 -19.19 20.59
N GLY A 159 7.47 -19.91 19.52
CA GLY A 159 6.17 -20.55 19.34
C GLY A 159 5.14 -19.58 18.74
N ASP A 160 3.86 -19.98 18.80
CA ASP A 160 2.75 -19.24 18.20
C ASP A 160 2.53 -17.85 18.83
N ASP A 161 3.04 -17.65 20.06
CA ASP A 161 3.00 -16.37 20.77
C ASP A 161 3.74 -15.23 20.04
N HIS A 162 4.63 -15.52 19.09
CA HIS A 162 5.34 -14.48 18.34
C HIS A 162 4.40 -13.50 17.64
N LEU A 163 3.24 -13.97 17.14
CA LEU A 163 2.21 -13.12 16.52
C LEU A 163 1.67 -12.12 17.55
N ARG A 164 1.21 -12.61 18.70
CA ARG A 164 0.67 -11.75 19.77
C ARG A 164 1.69 -10.71 20.23
N ILE A 165 2.93 -11.15 20.46
CA ILE A 165 4.04 -10.28 20.90
C ILE A 165 4.30 -9.15 19.90
N ALA A 166 4.27 -9.44 18.60
CA ALA A 166 4.47 -8.45 17.54
C ALA A 166 3.35 -7.38 17.55
N PHE A 167 2.08 -7.82 17.60
CA PHE A 167 0.94 -6.90 17.61
C PHE A 167 0.86 -6.06 18.89
N GLU A 168 1.14 -6.64 20.06
CA GLU A 168 1.20 -5.89 21.31
C GLU A 168 2.31 -4.83 21.28
N ALA A 169 3.48 -5.16 20.72
CA ALA A 169 4.58 -4.21 20.57
C ALA A 169 4.24 -3.09 19.58
N ALA A 170 3.59 -3.43 18.47
CA ALA A 170 3.18 -2.46 17.46
C ALA A 170 2.15 -1.47 18.01
N ARG A 171 1.11 -1.94 18.70
CA ARG A 171 0.09 -1.08 19.32
C ARG A 171 0.67 -0.18 20.41
N ALA A 172 1.65 -0.69 21.15
CA ALA A 172 2.33 0.13 22.17
C ALA A 172 3.19 1.24 21.55
N ALA A 173 3.75 0.99 20.36
CA ALA A 173 4.58 1.95 19.63
C ALA A 173 3.75 2.97 18.82
N ASP A 174 2.62 2.56 18.26
CA ASP A 174 1.70 3.41 17.52
C ASP A 174 0.25 3.08 17.92
N PRO A 175 -0.36 3.88 18.82
CA PRO A 175 -1.74 3.68 19.25
C PRO A 175 -2.78 3.96 18.18
N ASP A 176 -2.47 4.78 17.18
CA ASP A 176 -3.42 5.35 16.24
C ASP A 176 -3.43 4.62 14.87
N ALA A 177 -2.31 4.00 14.47
CA ALA A 177 -2.23 3.27 13.22
C ALA A 177 -3.05 1.97 13.24
N MET A 178 -3.50 1.55 12.07
CA MET A 178 -4.18 0.27 11.88
C MET A 178 -3.16 -0.86 11.74
N LEU A 179 -3.36 -1.94 12.47
CA LEU A 179 -2.47 -3.09 12.54
C LEU A 179 -3.06 -4.28 11.81
N PHE A 180 -2.37 -4.73 10.76
CA PHE A 180 -2.81 -5.83 9.91
C PHE A 180 -1.92 -7.06 10.07
N TYR A 181 -2.56 -8.22 10.01
CA TYR A 181 -1.93 -9.46 9.59
C TYR A 181 -2.05 -9.56 8.07
N ASP A 182 -0.96 -9.82 7.35
CA ASP A 182 -0.95 -9.83 5.89
C ASP A 182 -0.42 -11.16 5.34
N ASP A 183 -1.12 -11.78 4.37
CA ASP A 183 -0.67 -13.04 3.80
C ASP A 183 -1.27 -13.30 2.41
N PHE A 184 -0.62 -14.18 1.67
CA PHE A 184 -1.19 -14.80 0.48
C PHE A 184 -2.40 -15.63 0.89
N TYR A 185 -3.46 -15.41 0.15
CA TYR A 185 -4.72 -16.03 0.39
C TYR A 185 -4.86 -17.38 -0.28
N ASP A 186 -4.42 -17.51 -1.52
CA ASP A 186 -4.23 -18.79 -2.17
C ASP A 186 -2.76 -18.94 -2.59
N ASP A 187 -2.08 -19.91 -2.03
CA ASP A 187 -0.81 -20.35 -2.54
C ASP A 187 -1.01 -21.11 -3.86
N VAL A 188 -1.44 -20.45 -4.89
CA VAL A 188 -0.96 -20.80 -6.20
C VAL A 188 0.49 -20.30 -6.23
N ALA A 189 1.33 -20.93 -5.40
CA ALA A 189 2.75 -20.83 -5.60
C ALA A 189 2.97 -20.92 -7.09
N VAL A 190 3.67 -19.96 -7.68
CA VAL A 190 4.22 -20.10 -9.01
C VAL A 190 5.25 -21.23 -8.89
N THR A 191 4.76 -22.45 -8.74
CA THR A 191 5.59 -23.63 -8.82
C THR A 191 6.03 -23.71 -10.28
N GLN A 192 7.24 -24.15 -10.52
CA GLN A 192 7.71 -24.42 -11.90
C GLN A 192 6.72 -25.31 -12.67
N ASP A 193 5.89 -26.10 -11.97
CA ASP A 193 4.80 -26.89 -12.51
C ASP A 193 3.57 -26.06 -12.92
N ALA A 194 3.26 -24.97 -12.23
CA ALA A 194 2.21 -24.01 -12.63
C ALA A 194 2.66 -23.25 -13.89
N VAL A 195 3.93 -22.87 -13.98
CA VAL A 195 4.54 -22.29 -15.20
C VAL A 195 4.50 -23.28 -16.36
N ALA A 196 4.75 -24.57 -16.11
CA ALA A 196 4.73 -25.61 -17.14
C ALA A 196 3.30 -25.96 -17.64
N THR A 197 2.27 -25.74 -16.81
CA THR A 197 0.86 -26.00 -17.12
C THR A 197 0.09 -24.75 -17.58
N ALA A 198 0.67 -23.56 -17.49
CA ALA A 198 0.06 -22.28 -17.89
C ALA A 198 -0.16 -22.10 -19.41
N THR A 199 -0.01 -23.15 -20.21
CA THR A 199 -0.37 -23.14 -21.63
C THR A 199 -1.87 -23.17 -21.91
N ALA A 200 -2.71 -23.22 -20.89
CA ALA A 200 -4.16 -23.06 -21.05
C ALA A 200 -4.70 -22.36 -19.80
N ILE A 201 -5.09 -21.09 -19.94
CA ILE A 201 -6.07 -20.47 -19.06
C ILE A 201 -7.33 -21.34 -19.16
N VAL A 202 -7.57 -22.23 -18.20
CA VAL A 202 -8.76 -23.08 -18.17
C VAL A 202 -9.82 -22.34 -17.37
N PRO A 203 -10.86 -21.75 -18.01
CA PRO A 203 -11.98 -21.15 -17.29
C PRO A 203 -12.61 -22.18 -16.35
N GLY A 204 -12.85 -21.85 -15.10
CA GLY A 204 -13.55 -22.69 -14.12
C GLY A 204 -12.66 -23.53 -13.20
N ALA A 205 -11.33 -23.43 -13.26
CA ALA A 205 -10.43 -24.22 -12.40
C ALA A 205 -10.50 -23.81 -10.91
N ASN A 206 -11.01 -22.62 -10.58
CA ASN A 206 -11.06 -22.07 -9.23
C ASN A 206 -12.48 -21.92 -8.63
N ALA A 207 -13.52 -22.35 -9.35
CA ALA A 207 -14.91 -22.24 -8.86
C ALA A 207 -15.12 -22.90 -7.48
N GLU A 208 -14.25 -23.87 -7.11
CA GLU A 208 -14.28 -24.55 -5.81
C GLU A 208 -13.51 -23.80 -4.69
N ARG A 209 -12.74 -22.75 -5.03
CA ARG A 209 -11.89 -21.99 -4.08
C ARG A 209 -12.44 -20.62 -3.69
N THR A 210 -13.72 -20.40 -3.87
CA THR A 210 -14.35 -19.09 -3.63
C THR A 210 -14.61 -18.76 -2.17
N THR A 211 -14.48 -19.72 -1.26
CA THR A 211 -14.71 -19.53 0.17
C THR A 211 -13.48 -19.89 1.00
N CYS A 212 -13.33 -19.24 2.15
CA CYS A 212 -12.23 -19.54 3.07
C CYS A 212 -12.18 -21.03 3.46
N ASP A 213 -13.34 -21.66 3.65
CA ASP A 213 -13.43 -23.09 4.04
C ASP A 213 -12.87 -24.05 2.98
N ALA A 214 -12.80 -23.62 1.73
CA ALA A 214 -12.24 -24.42 0.64
C ALA A 214 -10.71 -24.30 0.52
N VAL A 215 -10.08 -23.38 1.25
CA VAL A 215 -8.64 -23.08 1.17
C VAL A 215 -7.99 -23.34 2.52
N PRO A 216 -7.20 -24.42 2.71
CA PRO A 216 -6.60 -24.78 4.00
C PRO A 216 -5.82 -23.62 4.64
N LYS A 217 -5.06 -22.85 3.86
CA LYS A 217 -4.33 -21.70 4.35
C LYS A 217 -5.25 -20.62 4.91
N CYS A 218 -6.33 -20.28 4.21
CA CYS A 218 -7.33 -19.34 4.69
C CYS A 218 -7.97 -19.81 6.01
N VAL A 219 -8.27 -21.11 6.14
CA VAL A 219 -8.79 -21.69 7.39
C VAL A 219 -7.79 -21.53 8.52
N GLY A 220 -6.50 -21.85 8.29
CA GLY A 220 -5.46 -21.69 9.30
C GLY A 220 -5.30 -20.25 9.76
N ILE A 221 -5.27 -19.29 8.82
CA ILE A 221 -5.22 -17.85 9.11
C ILE A 221 -6.44 -17.42 9.93
N ARG A 222 -7.65 -17.76 9.47
CA ARG A 222 -8.89 -17.42 10.16
C ARG A 222 -8.91 -17.91 11.60
N ASP A 223 -8.61 -19.19 11.81
CA ASP A 223 -8.67 -19.81 13.13
C ASP A 223 -7.63 -19.21 14.09
N GLN A 224 -6.44 -18.92 13.60
CA GLN A 224 -5.39 -18.24 14.37
C GLN A 224 -5.76 -16.80 14.71
N ILE A 225 -6.23 -16.02 13.74
CA ILE A 225 -6.66 -14.62 13.97
C ILE A 225 -7.84 -14.59 14.95
N ALA A 226 -8.83 -15.48 14.79
CA ALA A 226 -9.95 -15.58 15.74
C ALA A 226 -9.48 -15.89 17.17
N SER A 227 -8.48 -16.77 17.31
CA SER A 227 -7.88 -17.09 18.62
C SER A 227 -7.19 -15.87 19.23
N LEU A 228 -6.40 -15.14 18.45
CA LEU A 228 -5.67 -13.95 18.90
C LEU A 228 -6.63 -12.81 19.29
N VAL A 229 -7.65 -12.55 18.48
CA VAL A 229 -8.70 -11.57 18.80
C VAL A 229 -9.46 -11.99 20.07
N GLY A 230 -9.74 -13.28 20.23
CA GLY A 230 -10.42 -13.83 21.39
C GLY A 230 -9.69 -13.62 22.73
N VAL A 231 -8.36 -13.47 22.69
CA VAL A 231 -7.54 -13.15 23.88
C VAL A 231 -7.19 -11.65 23.98
N GLY A 232 -7.72 -10.81 23.09
CA GLY A 232 -7.54 -9.36 23.12
C GLY A 232 -6.26 -8.84 22.45
N THR A 233 -5.65 -9.62 21.56
CA THR A 233 -4.53 -9.14 20.73
C THR A 233 -5.01 -7.98 19.84
N PRO A 234 -4.28 -6.86 19.76
CA PRO A 234 -4.74 -5.66 19.07
C PRO A 234 -4.54 -5.76 17.54
N ILE A 235 -5.35 -6.58 16.90
CA ILE A 235 -5.41 -6.74 15.44
C ILE A 235 -6.59 -5.90 14.95
N ASP A 236 -6.38 -5.03 13.95
CA ASP A 236 -7.43 -4.22 13.34
C ASP A 236 -7.92 -4.80 12.02
N GLY A 237 -7.08 -5.58 11.33
CA GLY A 237 -7.44 -6.09 10.03
C GLY A 237 -6.60 -7.26 9.52
N VAL A 238 -7.02 -7.76 8.36
CA VAL A 238 -6.35 -8.80 7.58
C VAL A 238 -6.12 -8.29 6.17
N GLY A 239 -4.88 -8.36 5.72
CA GLY A 239 -4.48 -8.07 4.34
C GLY A 239 -4.46 -9.34 3.51
N PHE A 240 -4.89 -9.22 2.26
CA PHE A 240 -4.91 -10.28 1.27
C PHE A 240 -3.96 -9.94 0.12
N GLN A 241 -2.77 -10.55 0.11
CA GLN A 241 -1.87 -10.54 -1.05
C GLN A 241 -2.49 -11.40 -2.16
N SER A 242 -2.55 -10.88 -3.37
CA SER A 242 -3.37 -11.49 -4.42
C SER A 242 -2.73 -11.39 -5.80
N HIS A 243 -1.77 -12.27 -6.05
CA HIS A 243 -1.16 -12.43 -7.37
C HIS A 243 -1.99 -13.44 -8.19
N LEU A 244 -2.89 -12.92 -9.06
CA LEU A 244 -3.89 -13.75 -9.72
C LEU A 244 -3.38 -14.35 -11.05
N PHE A 245 -2.73 -15.50 -10.98
CA PHE A 245 -2.33 -16.30 -12.15
C PHE A 245 -3.48 -17.12 -12.74
N SER A 246 -4.68 -17.02 -12.22
CA SER A 246 -5.86 -17.79 -12.63
C SER A 246 -6.88 -16.93 -13.38
N PRO A 247 -7.56 -17.48 -14.39
CA PRO A 247 -8.62 -16.81 -15.11
C PRO A 247 -9.93 -16.61 -14.31
N ASP A 248 -10.07 -17.31 -13.19
CA ASP A 248 -11.22 -17.16 -12.28
C ASP A 248 -10.75 -16.44 -11.02
N PRO A 249 -10.96 -15.13 -10.92
CA PRO A 249 -10.65 -14.39 -9.69
C PRO A 249 -11.49 -14.93 -8.54
N ALA A 250 -10.85 -15.09 -7.40
CA ALA A 250 -11.54 -15.42 -6.18
C ALA A 250 -12.62 -14.37 -5.88
N ASP A 251 -13.79 -14.79 -5.41
CA ASP A 251 -14.80 -13.85 -4.92
C ASP A 251 -14.38 -13.34 -3.53
N PHE A 252 -13.68 -12.20 -3.50
CA PHE A 252 -13.21 -11.60 -2.26
C PHE A 252 -14.34 -11.28 -1.28
N ARG A 253 -15.59 -11.12 -1.73
CA ARG A 253 -16.73 -10.95 -0.82
C ARG A 253 -17.00 -12.18 0.03
N GLN A 254 -16.86 -13.35 -0.58
CA GLN A 254 -17.04 -14.62 0.14
C GLN A 254 -15.82 -14.96 0.98
N LEU A 255 -14.67 -14.65 0.47
CA LEU A 255 -13.40 -14.93 1.07
C LEU A 255 -13.16 -14.19 2.37
N SER A 256 -13.44 -12.89 2.34
CA SER A 256 -13.23 -11.96 3.44
C SER A 256 -14.40 -11.89 4.42
N SER A 257 -15.49 -12.63 4.18
CA SER A 257 -16.70 -12.54 5.02
C SER A 257 -16.44 -12.80 6.50
N TRP A 258 -15.60 -13.79 6.82
CA TRP A 258 -15.22 -14.13 8.17
C TRP A 258 -14.47 -13.00 8.93
N VAL A 259 -13.78 -12.13 8.20
CA VAL A 259 -13.07 -11.00 8.80
C VAL A 259 -14.06 -10.02 9.44
N GLY A 260 -15.19 -9.78 8.74
CA GLY A 260 -16.29 -8.97 9.26
C GLY A 260 -16.97 -9.59 10.49
N ASP A 261 -17.09 -10.92 10.54
CA ASP A 261 -17.65 -11.65 11.69
C ASP A 261 -16.78 -11.46 12.95
N LEU A 262 -15.48 -11.24 12.80
CA LEU A 262 -14.56 -10.91 13.89
C LEU A 262 -14.53 -9.39 14.24
N GLY A 263 -15.29 -8.56 13.53
CA GLY A 263 -15.29 -7.11 13.70
C GLY A 263 -14.05 -6.43 13.13
N LEU A 264 -13.29 -7.12 12.29
CA LEU A 264 -12.06 -6.64 11.69
C LEU A 264 -12.30 -6.02 10.30
N ARG A 265 -11.32 -5.22 9.85
CA ARG A 265 -11.22 -4.74 8.48
C ARG A 265 -10.44 -5.71 7.61
N TRP A 266 -10.63 -5.61 6.29
CA TRP A 266 -9.77 -6.30 5.35
C TRP A 266 -9.26 -5.33 4.28
N ALA A 267 -8.15 -5.67 3.68
CA ALA A 267 -7.52 -4.91 2.61
C ALA A 267 -7.03 -5.85 1.52
N ILE A 268 -7.00 -5.37 0.28
CA ILE A 268 -6.18 -5.96 -0.78
C ILE A 268 -4.82 -5.26 -0.70
N THR A 269 -3.73 -6.01 -0.59
CA THR A 269 -2.42 -5.47 -0.21
C THR A 269 -1.35 -5.59 -1.27
N GLU A 270 -1.47 -6.60 -2.16
CA GLU A 270 -0.55 -6.84 -3.27
C GLU A 270 -1.32 -7.44 -4.44
N PHE A 271 -1.98 -6.58 -5.22
CA PHE A 271 -2.83 -7.08 -6.29
C PHE A 271 -2.15 -6.94 -7.65
N ASP A 272 -2.09 -8.02 -8.39
CA ASP A 272 -1.74 -8.02 -9.80
C ASP A 272 -2.42 -9.15 -10.56
N VAL A 273 -2.51 -8.99 -11.90
CA VAL A 273 -3.13 -9.97 -12.80
C VAL A 273 -2.14 -10.26 -13.93
N PRO A 274 -1.18 -11.16 -13.69
CA PRO A 274 -0.18 -11.53 -14.69
C PRO A 274 -0.81 -12.22 -15.89
N LEU A 275 -0.35 -11.84 -17.08
CA LEU A 275 -0.74 -12.45 -18.34
C LEU A 275 0.39 -13.34 -18.88
N PRO A 276 0.07 -14.44 -19.56
CA PRO A 276 1.09 -15.20 -20.29
C PRO A 276 1.87 -14.26 -21.22
N ILE A 277 3.18 -14.37 -21.24
CA ILE A 277 4.05 -13.41 -21.98
C ILE A 277 3.70 -13.33 -23.47
N THR A 278 3.17 -14.38 -24.04
CA THR A 278 2.72 -14.45 -25.44
C THR A 278 1.40 -13.72 -25.68
N GLU A 279 0.68 -13.36 -24.62
CA GLU A 279 -0.68 -12.79 -24.67
C GLU A 279 -0.79 -11.39 -24.08
N ILE A 280 0.31 -10.80 -23.60
CA ILE A 280 0.31 -9.48 -22.93
C ILE A 280 -0.21 -8.33 -23.81
N ALA A 281 -0.20 -8.50 -25.15
CA ALA A 281 -0.75 -7.55 -26.11
C ALA A 281 -2.09 -8.01 -26.72
N SER A 282 -2.63 -9.15 -26.30
CA SER A 282 -3.94 -9.63 -26.76
C SER A 282 -5.07 -8.76 -26.24
N ALA A 283 -5.94 -8.28 -27.10
CA ALA A 283 -7.11 -7.50 -26.69
C ALA A 283 -8.02 -8.28 -25.71
N GLU A 284 -8.18 -9.58 -25.95
CA GLU A 284 -8.99 -10.46 -25.10
C GLU A 284 -8.40 -10.59 -23.69
N SER A 285 -7.08 -10.80 -23.59
CA SER A 285 -6.37 -10.90 -22.31
C SER A 285 -6.37 -9.57 -21.54
N LEU A 286 -6.22 -8.44 -22.24
CA LEU A 286 -6.30 -7.12 -21.62
C LEU A 286 -7.71 -6.77 -21.15
N GLU A 287 -8.75 -7.17 -21.88
CA GLU A 287 -10.14 -7.01 -21.43
C GLU A 287 -10.46 -7.92 -20.25
N PHE A 288 -9.94 -9.15 -20.23
CA PHE A 288 -10.03 -10.03 -19.09
C PHE A 288 -9.37 -9.40 -17.85
N GLN A 289 -8.11 -8.98 -17.98
CA GLN A 289 -7.37 -8.29 -16.91
C GLN A 289 -8.17 -7.10 -16.36
N ALA A 290 -8.72 -6.27 -17.24
CA ALA A 290 -9.51 -5.10 -16.87
C ALA A 290 -10.77 -5.47 -16.05
N ARG A 291 -11.46 -6.54 -16.42
CA ARG A 291 -12.62 -7.03 -15.64
C ARG A 291 -12.18 -7.49 -14.25
N VAL A 292 -11.09 -8.26 -14.14
CA VAL A 292 -10.60 -8.76 -12.86
C VAL A 292 -10.23 -7.62 -11.92
N TYR A 293 -9.51 -6.60 -12.42
CA TYR A 293 -9.22 -5.39 -11.64
C TYR A 293 -10.49 -4.67 -11.17
N ALA A 294 -11.46 -4.51 -12.05
CA ALA A 294 -12.72 -3.85 -11.73
C ALA A 294 -13.54 -4.62 -10.70
N ASP A 295 -13.68 -5.94 -10.87
CA ASP A 295 -14.49 -6.79 -10.01
C ASP A 295 -13.88 -6.88 -8.58
N THR A 296 -12.56 -6.98 -8.49
CA THR A 296 -11.85 -7.02 -7.20
C THR A 296 -11.92 -5.68 -6.48
N LEU A 297 -11.67 -4.58 -7.18
CA LEU A 297 -11.84 -3.23 -6.60
C LEU A 297 -13.29 -3.00 -6.15
N ALA A 298 -14.29 -3.41 -6.96
CA ALA A 298 -15.69 -3.30 -6.60
C ALA A 298 -16.03 -4.12 -5.36
N ALA A 299 -15.45 -5.31 -5.19
CA ALA A 299 -15.64 -6.12 -3.99
C ALA A 299 -15.19 -5.39 -2.72
N CYS A 300 -14.05 -4.69 -2.78
CA CYS A 300 -13.56 -3.87 -1.66
C CYS A 300 -14.45 -2.64 -1.44
N VAL A 301 -14.70 -1.84 -2.46
CA VAL A 301 -15.49 -0.59 -2.34
C VAL A 301 -16.93 -0.83 -1.87
N ASP A 302 -17.52 -2.00 -2.20
CA ASP A 302 -18.86 -2.38 -1.76
C ASP A 302 -18.92 -2.89 -0.32
N ALA A 303 -17.79 -3.29 0.25
CA ALA A 303 -17.72 -3.83 1.59
C ALA A 303 -17.50 -2.71 2.63
N ALA A 304 -18.36 -2.68 3.66
CA ALA A 304 -18.28 -1.65 4.70
C ALA A 304 -16.97 -1.71 5.53
N ASN A 305 -16.27 -2.85 5.51
CA ASN A 305 -15.04 -3.10 6.26
C ASN A 305 -13.79 -3.26 5.37
N CYS A 306 -13.86 -2.82 4.08
CA CYS A 306 -12.68 -2.67 3.22
C CYS A 306 -12.58 -1.20 2.76
N ASP A 307 -11.40 -0.61 2.92
CA ASP A 307 -11.12 0.77 2.54
C ASP A 307 -9.74 0.93 1.87
N THR A 308 -9.08 -0.19 1.58
CA THR A 308 -7.71 -0.19 1.06
C THR A 308 -7.55 -1.23 -0.06
N PHE A 309 -7.12 -0.75 -1.22
CA PHE A 309 -6.81 -1.57 -2.40
C PHE A 309 -5.44 -1.17 -2.93
N VAL A 310 -4.44 -2.03 -2.75
CA VAL A 310 -3.06 -1.80 -3.16
C VAL A 310 -2.67 -2.81 -4.23
N THR A 311 -2.03 -2.34 -5.28
CA THR A 311 -1.45 -3.20 -6.32
C THR A 311 0.05 -3.39 -6.11
N SER A 312 0.63 -4.47 -6.61
CA SER A 312 2.07 -4.79 -6.48
C SER A 312 2.99 -3.81 -7.23
N GLY A 313 2.42 -2.73 -7.73
CA GLY A 313 3.06 -1.67 -8.50
C GLY A 313 2.07 -1.00 -9.42
N ILE A 314 2.53 -0.05 -10.24
CA ILE A 314 1.67 0.67 -11.18
C ILE A 314 2.03 0.42 -12.64
N SER A 315 3.31 0.18 -12.94
CA SER A 315 3.85 -0.01 -14.31
C SER A 315 4.58 -1.33 -14.45
N ASP A 316 4.29 -2.05 -15.53
CA ASP A 316 4.94 -3.32 -15.88
C ASP A 316 6.48 -3.19 -16.00
N ARG A 317 6.99 -1.97 -16.16
CA ARG A 317 8.42 -1.69 -16.24
C ARG A 317 9.16 -2.04 -14.94
N PHE A 318 8.47 -1.95 -13.80
CA PHE A 318 9.02 -2.24 -12.46
C PHE A 318 8.42 -3.51 -11.83
N SER A 319 7.60 -4.25 -12.57
CA SER A 319 7.00 -5.49 -12.07
C SER A 319 8.07 -6.60 -11.93
N PRO A 320 8.15 -7.29 -10.78
CA PRO A 320 9.05 -8.42 -10.59
C PRO A 320 8.58 -9.69 -11.31
N ILE A 321 7.32 -9.78 -11.71
CA ILE A 321 6.67 -10.98 -12.26
C ILE A 321 7.46 -11.66 -13.38
N PRO A 322 8.01 -10.93 -14.41
CA PRO A 322 8.78 -11.60 -15.45
C PRO A 322 10.02 -12.31 -14.90
N GLN A 323 10.69 -11.74 -13.91
CA GLN A 323 11.88 -12.34 -13.29
C GLN A 323 11.52 -13.55 -12.42
N GLU A 324 10.48 -13.44 -11.60
CA GLU A 324 10.03 -14.48 -10.68
C GLU A 324 9.47 -15.70 -11.40
N THR A 325 8.85 -15.48 -12.56
CA THR A 325 8.24 -16.56 -13.38
C THR A 325 9.17 -17.07 -14.47
N GLY A 326 10.44 -16.68 -14.48
CA GLY A 326 11.40 -17.08 -15.53
C GLY A 326 10.99 -16.63 -16.93
N GLY A 327 10.22 -15.53 -17.04
CA GLY A 327 9.72 -14.97 -18.29
C GLY A 327 8.44 -15.63 -18.82
N ALA A 328 7.77 -16.47 -18.04
CA ALA A 328 6.52 -17.10 -18.46
C ALA A 328 5.33 -16.13 -18.43
N PHE A 329 5.31 -15.21 -17.48
CA PHE A 329 4.27 -14.21 -17.29
C PHE A 329 4.83 -12.79 -17.27
N GLY A 330 3.96 -11.81 -17.48
CA GLY A 330 4.25 -10.39 -17.42
C GLY A 330 2.98 -9.58 -17.62
N GLY A 331 3.13 -8.29 -17.93
CA GLY A 331 1.99 -7.44 -18.25
C GLY A 331 0.94 -7.38 -17.12
N ALA A 332 1.36 -7.39 -15.86
CA ALA A 332 0.49 -7.62 -14.70
C ALA A 332 -0.26 -6.37 -14.21
N LEU A 333 0.26 -5.17 -14.49
CA LEU A 333 -0.15 -3.92 -13.85
C LEU A 333 -0.99 -3.00 -14.77
N TRP A 334 -1.28 -1.76 -14.35
CA TRP A 334 -2.21 -0.82 -15.01
C TRP A 334 -1.60 -0.13 -16.24
N PHE A 335 -0.29 0.06 -16.21
CA PHE A 335 0.49 0.63 -17.30
C PHE A 335 1.42 -0.43 -17.88
N ASP A 336 1.63 -0.39 -19.19
CA ASP A 336 2.58 -1.26 -19.84
C ASP A 336 4.05 -0.85 -19.55
N ALA A 337 5.00 -1.58 -20.08
CA ALA A 337 6.43 -1.28 -19.89
C ALA A 337 6.90 0.05 -20.52
N ASN A 338 6.04 0.71 -21.32
CA ASN A 338 6.27 2.04 -21.91
C ASN A 338 5.44 3.12 -21.18
N ASP A 339 4.88 2.82 -20.02
CA ASP A 339 4.00 3.69 -19.26
C ASP A 339 2.71 4.09 -20.01
N THR A 340 2.25 3.24 -20.94
CA THR A 340 0.98 3.42 -21.63
C THR A 340 -0.14 2.77 -20.81
N ALA A 341 -1.21 3.52 -20.57
CA ALA A 341 -2.36 3.05 -19.82
C ALA A 341 -3.03 1.84 -20.49
N LYS A 342 -3.25 0.79 -19.71
CA LYS A 342 -3.99 -0.40 -20.13
C LYS A 342 -5.49 -0.28 -19.82
N PRO A 343 -6.37 -1.10 -20.41
CA PRO A 343 -7.81 -1.09 -20.14
C PRO A 343 -8.17 -1.19 -18.66
N ALA A 344 -7.34 -1.83 -17.84
CA ALA A 344 -7.51 -1.99 -16.38
C ALA A 344 -7.66 -0.63 -15.68
N LEU A 345 -6.86 0.38 -16.04
CA LEU A 345 -6.96 1.73 -15.47
C LEU A 345 -8.35 2.33 -15.67
N ASN A 346 -8.89 2.25 -16.89
CA ASN A 346 -10.22 2.78 -17.18
C ASN A 346 -11.35 2.00 -16.48
N ALA A 347 -11.19 0.69 -16.35
CA ALA A 347 -12.17 -0.16 -15.66
C ALA A 347 -12.24 0.17 -14.17
N MET A 348 -11.09 0.34 -13.51
CA MET A 348 -11.01 0.80 -12.12
C MET A 348 -11.60 2.20 -11.94
N ALA A 349 -11.31 3.13 -12.85
CA ALA A 349 -11.86 4.48 -12.83
C ALA A 349 -13.40 4.48 -12.90
N GLN A 350 -13.99 3.59 -13.69
CA GLN A 350 -15.46 3.44 -13.79
C GLN A 350 -16.06 2.94 -12.47
N VAL A 351 -15.43 1.99 -11.79
CA VAL A 351 -15.86 1.51 -10.47
C VAL A 351 -15.87 2.65 -9.46
N LEU A 352 -14.78 3.40 -9.36
CA LEU A 352 -14.64 4.50 -8.41
C LEU A 352 -15.62 5.65 -8.72
N ALA A 353 -15.79 6.01 -9.99
CA ALA A 353 -16.70 7.07 -10.39
C ALA A 353 -18.17 6.78 -10.03
N GLN A 354 -18.57 5.50 -9.98
CA GLN A 354 -19.93 5.11 -9.57
C GLN A 354 -20.16 5.24 -8.05
N ARG A 355 -19.09 5.32 -7.27
CA ARG A 355 -19.11 5.42 -5.80
C ARG A 355 -18.83 6.82 -5.28
N ALA A 356 -18.14 7.64 -6.08
CA ALA A 356 -17.93 9.03 -5.71
C ALA A 356 -19.29 9.74 -5.52
N PRO A 357 -19.47 10.55 -4.44
CA PRO A 357 -20.68 11.36 -4.33
C PRO A 357 -20.83 12.21 -5.57
N ALA A 358 -22.06 12.31 -6.09
CA ALA A 358 -22.33 13.17 -7.22
C ALA A 358 -21.76 14.58 -6.95
N PRO A 359 -21.04 15.19 -7.90
CA PRO A 359 -20.52 16.54 -7.69
C PRO A 359 -21.65 17.42 -7.22
N ALA A 360 -21.45 18.11 -6.08
CA ALA A 360 -22.44 19.01 -5.55
C ALA A 360 -22.86 19.96 -6.70
N THR A 361 -24.07 19.81 -7.19
CA THR A 361 -24.63 20.74 -8.17
C THR A 361 -24.52 22.10 -7.53
N THR A 362 -23.60 22.95 -7.99
CA THR A 362 -23.55 24.36 -7.66
C THR A 362 -24.95 24.87 -8.00
N ALA A 363 -25.77 25.05 -6.96
CA ALA A 363 -27.06 25.65 -7.11
C ALA A 363 -26.81 27.00 -7.81
N THR A 364 -27.31 27.14 -9.02
CA THR A 364 -27.31 28.42 -9.71
C THR A 364 -27.91 29.43 -8.73
N PRO A 365 -27.18 30.47 -8.34
CA PRO A 365 -27.74 31.45 -7.43
C PRO A 365 -29.05 31.95 -8.03
N ALA A 366 -30.13 31.85 -7.23
CA ALA A 366 -31.39 32.39 -7.63
C ALA A 366 -31.21 33.87 -8.01
N PRO A 367 -31.85 34.36 -9.07
CA PRO A 367 -31.72 35.77 -9.47
C PRO A 367 -32.13 36.65 -8.29
N THR A 368 -31.18 37.46 -7.83
CA THR A 368 -31.43 38.46 -6.81
C THR A 368 -32.44 39.45 -7.38
N VAL A 369 -33.67 39.45 -6.85
CA VAL A 369 -34.65 40.48 -7.14
C VAL A 369 -34.16 41.74 -6.41
N GLU A 370 -33.62 42.68 -7.15
CA GLU A 370 -33.33 44.02 -6.63
C GLU A 370 -34.65 44.65 -6.21
N THR A 371 -34.88 44.72 -4.90
CA THR A 371 -35.95 45.52 -4.33
C THR A 371 -35.49 46.97 -4.39
N VAL A 372 -36.05 47.72 -5.30
CA VAL A 372 -35.89 49.18 -5.36
C VAL A 372 -36.49 49.77 -4.08
N ALA A 373 -35.61 50.17 -3.17
CA ALA A 373 -35.98 50.90 -1.97
C ALA A 373 -36.35 52.35 -2.33
N THR A 374 -37.61 52.69 -2.19
CA THR A 374 -38.16 54.04 -2.35
C THR A 374 -37.59 54.92 -1.19
N ILE A 375 -36.84 55.94 -1.55
CA ILE A 375 -36.29 56.91 -0.62
C ILE A 375 -37.42 57.81 -0.15
N ALA A 376 -37.80 57.70 1.13
CA ALA A 376 -38.63 58.70 1.81
C ALA A 376 -37.72 59.72 2.52
N THR A 377 -37.76 60.92 2.03
CA THR A 377 -37.10 62.08 2.65
C THR A 377 -37.99 62.62 3.79
N THR A 378 -37.40 62.81 4.97
CA THR A 378 -37.88 63.74 5.99
C THR A 378 -36.68 64.42 6.68
N PRO A 379 -36.75 65.70 7.02
CA PRO A 379 -35.61 66.53 7.37
C PRO A 379 -35.46 66.78 8.87
N GLY A 380 -34.21 66.97 9.25
CA GLY A 380 -33.84 67.99 10.32
C GLY A 380 -33.80 67.53 11.73
N ALA A 381 -32.67 67.64 12.36
CA ALA A 381 -32.28 68.55 13.45
C ALA A 381 -30.98 68.05 14.09
N ASP A 382 -29.99 68.93 14.04
CA ASP A 382 -29.00 69.37 15.02
C ASP A 382 -28.84 68.59 16.37
N ASP A 383 -27.71 68.26 16.83
CA ASP A 383 -26.76 69.10 17.52
C ASP A 383 -25.69 68.25 18.31
N THR A 384 -24.50 68.76 18.26
CA THR A 384 -23.45 68.87 19.28
C THR A 384 -22.73 67.62 19.88
N SER A 385 -21.46 67.77 19.71
CA SER A 385 -20.33 67.69 20.69
C SER A 385 -19.84 66.33 21.15
N GLY A 386 -18.60 66.10 20.91
CA GLY A 386 -17.53 66.20 21.85
C GLY A 386 -16.55 65.04 21.84
N GLY A 387 -15.36 65.31 21.48
CA GLY A 387 -14.16 65.02 22.24
C GLY A 387 -13.54 63.64 22.15
N SER A 388 -12.45 63.57 21.45
CA SER A 388 -11.09 63.57 22.01
C SER A 388 -10.38 62.19 22.06
N THR A 389 -9.30 62.13 21.28
CA THR A 389 -7.94 61.59 21.60
C THR A 389 -7.85 60.09 21.82
N GLY A 390 -6.94 59.36 21.23
CA GLY A 390 -5.60 59.58 20.73
C GLY A 390 -4.87 58.30 20.52
N ALA A 391 -3.88 58.41 19.69
CA ALA A 391 -2.56 57.77 19.65
C ALA A 391 -2.47 56.32 19.17
N SER A 392 -2.04 56.10 17.97
CA SER A 392 -0.64 55.91 17.50
C SER A 392 0.16 54.79 18.15
N GLY A 393 0.58 53.84 17.33
CA GLY A 393 1.58 52.86 17.68
C GLY A 393 2.02 52.06 16.44
N LEU A 394 2.85 52.66 15.60
CA LEU A 394 3.66 52.01 14.55
C LEU A 394 4.93 51.47 15.18
N VAL A 395 5.30 50.21 14.94
CA VAL A 395 6.69 49.67 14.94
C VAL A 395 6.59 48.39 14.13
N GLY A 396 7.25 48.08 13.03
CA GLY A 396 8.60 48.46 12.65
C GLY A 396 9.17 47.15 12.05
N VAL A 397 9.32 47.13 10.73
CA VAL A 397 9.93 46.09 9.92
C VAL A 397 11.41 46.02 10.25
N LEU A 398 11.98 44.78 10.38
CA LEU A 398 13.40 44.53 10.14
C LEU A 398 13.62 43.29 9.30
N ILE A 399 14.13 43.53 8.12
CA ILE A 399 14.69 42.59 7.16
C ILE A 399 16.10 42.26 7.62
N GLY A 400 16.42 40.98 7.66
CA GLY A 400 17.78 40.46 7.84
C GLY A 400 18.16 39.52 6.71
N LEU A 401 18.90 40.04 5.75
CA LEU A 401 19.65 39.30 4.74
C LEU A 401 20.96 38.75 5.34
N GLY A 402 21.29 37.51 5.09
CA GLY A 402 22.59 36.90 5.38
C GLY A 402 22.83 35.69 4.50
N VAL A 403 23.37 35.88 3.42
CA VAL A 403 24.57 35.50 2.62
C VAL A 403 25.19 34.13 2.94
N LEU A 404 25.09 33.26 1.92
CA LEU A 404 26.03 32.28 1.32
C LEU A 404 27.16 31.68 2.17
N GLY A 405 27.23 30.34 2.14
CA GLY A 405 28.44 29.57 2.34
C GLY A 405 28.37 28.22 1.62
N VAL A 406 28.95 28.16 0.43
CA VAL A 406 29.19 26.94 -0.35
C VAL A 406 30.38 26.20 0.28
N ILE A 407 30.21 24.93 0.62
CA ILE A 407 31.37 24.01 0.73
C ILE A 407 31.01 22.72 -0.03
N ALA A 408 31.70 22.54 -1.14
CA ALA A 408 31.76 21.30 -1.89
C ALA A 408 32.72 20.33 -1.16
N GLY A 409 32.23 19.15 -0.85
CA GLY A 409 33.07 18.05 -0.35
C GLY A 409 32.69 16.77 -1.07
N GLY A 410 33.41 16.48 -2.15
CA GLY A 410 33.27 15.23 -2.88
C GLY A 410 33.84 14.06 -2.10
N ILE A 411 33.07 12.99 -1.97
CA ILE A 411 33.54 11.69 -1.53
C ILE A 411 33.59 10.76 -2.76
N VAL A 412 34.82 10.39 -3.12
CA VAL A 412 35.10 9.38 -4.15
C VAL A 412 34.90 8.00 -3.52
N VAL A 413 33.91 7.26 -3.95
CA VAL A 413 33.78 5.85 -3.59
C VAL A 413 34.53 5.01 -4.63
N ALA A 414 35.65 4.40 -4.17
CA ALA A 414 36.47 3.51 -4.96
C ALA A 414 35.77 2.14 -5.13
N ARG A 415 35.29 1.85 -6.33
CA ARG A 415 34.88 0.50 -6.74
C ARG A 415 36.08 -0.43 -6.77
N ARG A 416 36.14 -1.41 -5.88
CA ARG A 416 37.03 -2.57 -6.02
C ARG A 416 36.45 -3.54 -7.06
N ARG A 417 37.12 -3.61 -8.21
CA ARG A 417 36.95 -4.70 -9.17
C ARG A 417 37.60 -5.95 -8.61
N THR A 418 36.84 -7.01 -8.40
CA THR A 418 37.38 -8.36 -8.22
C THR A 418 37.42 -9.03 -9.58
N THR A 419 38.62 -9.35 -10.03
CA THR A 419 38.90 -10.20 -11.21
C THR A 419 38.69 -11.66 -10.83
N PRO A 420 38.12 -12.50 -11.73
CA PRO A 420 38.06 -13.94 -11.48
C PRO A 420 39.39 -14.61 -11.85
N THR A 421 39.91 -15.36 -10.91
CA THR A 421 41.04 -16.29 -11.16
C THR A 421 40.47 -17.60 -11.70
N THR A 422 40.79 -17.87 -12.95
CA THR A 422 40.71 -19.21 -13.54
C THR A 422 41.86 -20.06 -12.97
N ASP A 423 41.54 -21.22 -12.40
CA ASP A 423 42.51 -22.35 -12.41
C ASP A 423 41.75 -23.67 -12.62
N ALA A 424 42.13 -24.28 -13.73
CA ALA A 424 41.76 -25.62 -14.10
C ALA A 424 42.74 -26.60 -13.45
N LYS A 425 42.27 -27.74 -12.99
CA LYS A 425 42.78 -29.08 -13.39
C LYS A 425 42.14 -30.19 -12.57
N ASN A 426 41.64 -31.11 -13.39
CA ASN A 426 41.33 -32.53 -13.18
C ASN A 426 42.48 -33.34 -12.56
N PRO A 427 42.33 -34.60 -12.15
CA PRO A 427 41.45 -35.64 -12.76
C PRO A 427 40.26 -36.10 -11.90
#